data_7449029b2c64480beec20a642ff85611
#
_entry.id   7449029b2c64480beec20a642ff85611
#
_cell.length_a   1.000
_cell.length_b   1.000
_cell.length_c   1.000
_cell.angle_alpha   90.00
_cell.angle_beta   90.00
_cell.angle_gamma   90.00
#
_symmetry.space_group_name_H-M   'P 1'
#
loop_
_entity.id
_entity.type
_entity.pdbx_description
1 polymer ?
#
loop_
_entity_poly.entity_id
_entity_poly.type
_entity_poly.pdbx_seq_one_letter_code
_entity_poly.pdbx_strand_id
1 'polypeptide(L)'
;MRSNQFLQLQLPALGEKNGVYDRNLKTYRNHSTKIITQPGIVMKVLRRKRIILFIAYFLLLVLTMLNLANYRWTKEPQQCNVQMRSTPYQGRSDMRFLYRPSLAKKRQLVYVLTTWRSGSSFFGELFNQHPEVFFLYEPMWHIWQKLYPGDAVSLQGAARDMLSSLYRCDLSVFQLYNSPGGKNFTSLGLFGATLNKVICSYPLCSAYRKDVVGMVDDKVCKKCPPQSLRLLEEECLKYNTIVIKGVRVLDVNVLAPLMEDPSLDLKVIHLVRDPRAVANSRIKSRHGLIRENLQVVRSRDPKLRRIHFVDPGHKISKKDGADYHSVGAMEVICDRTYRSLRTALNPPAWLKGKYLAVRYEDLVDNPVKTLRNVYQFANISANLDIESFALNMTNGTSSSSKPFIVSARNATQAASAWRTVLSIQQIKQVEEYCHHAMAILGYEHVRTAGEAKDLSKSLLTASKL
;
A
#
# COMPACT_ATOMS: atom_id res chain seq x y z
N MET A 1 29.13 7.81 25.68
CA MET A 1 29.64 9.12 25.20
C MET A 1 29.64 9.13 23.68
N ARG A 2 29.10 10.22 23.06
CA ARG A 2 28.99 10.59 21.63
C ARG A 2 28.00 9.71 20.85
N SER A 3 26.97 10.17 20.44
CA SER A 3 26.15 11.33 20.04
C SER A 3 25.55 11.01 18.65
N ASN A 4 24.24 10.88 18.66
CA ASN A 4 23.38 10.76 17.48
C ASN A 4 23.45 12.05 16.65
N GLN A 5 23.62 11.94 15.33
CA GLN A 5 23.24 12.98 14.40
C GLN A 5 22.11 12.47 13.49
N PHE A 6 20.91 12.90 13.83
CA PHE A 6 19.76 12.93 12.91
C PHE A 6 19.85 14.22 12.09
N LEU A 7 19.94 14.10 10.78
CA LEU A 7 19.76 15.24 9.87
C LEU A 7 18.29 15.67 9.88
N GLN A 8 18.02 16.79 10.56
CA GLN A 8 16.81 17.59 10.36
C GLN A 8 17.04 18.53 9.17
N LEU A 9 16.24 18.39 8.13
CA LEU A 9 16.09 19.42 7.09
C LEU A 9 15.22 20.54 7.66
N GLN A 10 15.86 21.67 7.97
CA GLN A 10 15.22 22.95 8.30
C GLN A 10 14.66 23.60 7.03
N LEU A 11 13.39 24.01 7.10
CA LEU A 11 12.79 24.97 6.19
C LEU A 11 13.04 26.38 6.75
N PRO A 12 13.34 27.41 5.92
CA PRO A 12 13.57 28.77 6.39
C PRO A 12 12.27 29.43 6.83
N ALA A 13 12.35 30.08 7.99
CA ALA A 13 11.32 30.94 8.53
C ALA A 13 11.28 32.28 7.78
N LEU A 14 10.09 32.69 7.36
CA LEU A 14 9.81 34.07 6.92
C LEU A 14 9.54 34.92 8.17
N GLY A 15 10.40 35.92 8.37
CA GLY A 15 10.34 36.82 9.50
C GLY A 15 9.22 37.86 9.37
N GLU A 16 8.52 38.02 10.46
CA GLU A 16 7.68 39.19 10.74
C GLU A 16 8.56 40.46 10.93
N LYS A 17 8.19 41.54 10.26
CA LYS A 17 8.60 42.88 10.64
C LYS A 17 7.38 43.71 10.97
N ASN A 18 7.26 44.03 12.28
CA ASN A 18 6.46 45.11 12.81
C ASN A 18 7.14 46.45 12.49
N GLY A 19 6.36 47.45 12.12
CA GLY A 19 6.82 48.84 11.97
C GLY A 19 5.66 49.80 11.86
N VAL A 20 5.26 50.29 12.98
CA VAL A 20 5.13 51.67 13.46
C VAL A 20 4.48 52.71 12.53
N TYR A 21 3.35 53.22 13.03
CA TYR A 21 2.66 54.48 12.66
C TYR A 21 3.60 55.68 12.56
N ASP A 22 3.47 56.53 11.53
CA ASP A 22 3.48 57.97 11.74
C ASP A 22 2.62 58.71 10.71
N ARG A 23 1.93 59.77 11.29
CA ARG A 23 1.04 60.69 10.59
C ARG A 23 1.88 61.80 9.96
N ASN A 24 1.54 62.26 8.76
CA ASN A 24 1.64 63.68 8.42
C ASN A 24 0.70 64.02 7.26
N LEU A 25 -0.29 64.83 7.60
CA LEU A 25 -1.09 65.66 6.70
C LEU A 25 -0.23 66.79 6.11
N LYS A 26 -0.27 66.97 4.81
CA LYS A 26 -0.19 68.34 4.20
C LYS A 26 -0.91 68.38 2.87
N THR A 27 -1.94 69.16 2.87
CA THR A 27 -2.65 69.88 1.83
C THR A 27 -1.82 70.26 0.60
N TYR A 28 -2.35 69.98 -0.61
CA TYR A 28 -2.20 70.84 -1.76
C TYR A 28 -3.54 70.96 -2.53
N ARG A 29 -3.86 72.22 -2.80
CA ARG A 29 -5.11 72.79 -3.33
C ARG A 29 -4.97 72.93 -4.86
N ASN A 30 -6.03 72.59 -5.60
CA ASN A 30 -6.50 73.13 -6.85
C ASN A 30 -5.64 73.12 -8.14
N HIS A 31 -6.09 72.35 -9.14
CA HIS A 31 -6.48 72.97 -10.42
C HIS A 31 -7.55 72.09 -11.09
N SER A 32 -8.76 72.65 -11.17
CA SER A 32 -9.88 72.08 -11.93
C SER A 32 -9.65 72.34 -13.41
N THR A 33 -9.58 71.26 -14.22
CA THR A 33 -9.97 71.29 -15.64
C THR A 33 -11.14 70.36 -15.83
N LYS A 34 -12.32 70.98 -15.95
CA LYS A 34 -13.56 70.32 -16.36
C LYS A 34 -13.42 69.83 -17.82
N ILE A 35 -13.21 68.55 -18.03
CA ILE A 35 -13.51 67.90 -19.30
C ILE A 35 -14.92 67.37 -19.20
N ILE A 36 -15.85 68.07 -19.85
CA ILE A 36 -17.23 67.66 -20.07
C ILE A 36 -17.19 66.52 -21.07
N THR A 37 -17.14 65.26 -20.63
CA THR A 37 -17.34 64.09 -21.44
C THR A 37 -18.83 63.72 -21.40
N GLN A 38 -19.53 63.83 -22.53
CA GLN A 38 -20.93 63.45 -22.68
C GLN A 38 -21.11 61.97 -22.31
N PRO A 39 -22.04 61.58 -21.41
CA PRO A 39 -22.19 60.19 -20.93
C PRO A 39 -22.53 59.16 -22.03
N GLY A 40 -23.02 59.60 -23.14
CA GLY A 40 -23.45 58.70 -24.25
C GLY A 40 -22.31 58.09 -25.08
N ILE A 41 -21.15 58.74 -25.16
CA ILE A 41 -20.03 58.26 -25.98
C ILE A 41 -19.24 57.17 -25.25
N VAL A 42 -19.01 57.33 -23.92
CA VAL A 42 -18.32 56.33 -23.11
C VAL A 42 -19.08 55.03 -23.03
N MET A 43 -20.41 55.04 -22.93
CA MET A 43 -21.24 53.83 -22.94
C MET A 43 -21.22 53.12 -24.28
N LYS A 44 -21.17 53.81 -25.39
CA LYS A 44 -21.08 53.19 -26.74
C LYS A 44 -19.71 52.49 -26.96
N VAL A 45 -18.61 53.09 -26.49
CA VAL A 45 -17.26 52.50 -26.56
C VAL A 45 -17.13 51.30 -25.66
N LEU A 46 -17.64 51.32 -24.42
CA LEU A 46 -17.67 50.17 -23.52
C LEU A 46 -18.52 49.02 -24.05
N ARG A 47 -19.67 49.31 -24.69
CA ARG A 47 -20.53 48.31 -25.34
C ARG A 47 -19.84 47.63 -26.53
N ARG A 48 -19.13 48.41 -27.38
CA ARG A 48 -18.35 47.89 -28.51
C ARG A 48 -17.17 47.01 -28.00
N LYS A 49 -16.43 47.41 -26.96
CA LYS A 49 -15.35 46.59 -26.38
C LYS A 49 -15.87 45.26 -25.80
N ARG A 50 -17.04 45.26 -25.13
CA ARG A 50 -17.67 44.01 -24.66
C ARG A 50 -18.08 43.07 -25.79
N ILE A 51 -18.65 43.63 -26.88
CA ILE A 51 -19.03 42.84 -28.06
C ILE A 51 -17.78 42.22 -28.72
N ILE A 52 -16.70 42.97 -28.87
CA ILE A 52 -15.43 42.46 -29.42
C ILE A 52 -14.86 41.35 -28.57
N LEU A 53 -14.89 41.48 -27.25
CA LEU A 53 -14.44 40.45 -26.32
C LEU A 53 -15.30 39.18 -26.39
N PHE A 54 -16.64 39.35 -26.54
CA PHE A 54 -17.54 38.23 -26.71
C PHE A 54 -17.29 37.47 -28.04
N ILE A 55 -17.05 38.20 -29.12
CA ILE A 55 -16.76 37.60 -30.44
C ILE A 55 -15.40 36.87 -30.36
N ALA A 56 -14.36 37.45 -29.74
CA ALA A 56 -13.05 36.85 -29.58
C ALA A 56 -13.15 35.56 -28.75
N TYR A 57 -13.89 35.57 -27.63
CA TYR A 57 -14.14 34.40 -26.80
C TYR A 57 -14.90 33.30 -27.54
N PHE A 58 -15.91 33.66 -28.31
CA PHE A 58 -16.67 32.70 -29.12
C PHE A 58 -15.81 32.08 -30.22
N LEU A 59 -14.99 32.85 -30.92
CA LEU A 59 -14.02 32.33 -31.87
C LEU A 59 -13.01 31.37 -31.25
N LEU A 60 -12.53 31.69 -30.05
CA LEU A 60 -11.62 30.80 -29.30
C LEU A 60 -12.30 29.48 -28.93
N LEU A 61 -13.58 29.52 -28.51
CA LEU A 61 -14.34 28.31 -28.24
C LEU A 61 -14.56 27.46 -29.51
N VAL A 62 -14.86 28.10 -30.64
CA VAL A 62 -15.03 27.39 -31.92
C VAL A 62 -13.74 26.74 -32.37
N LEU A 63 -12.61 27.46 -32.24
CA LEU A 63 -11.26 26.92 -32.56
C LEU A 63 -10.88 25.75 -31.65
N THR A 64 -11.19 25.80 -30.33
CA THR A 64 -10.96 24.68 -29.43
C THR A 64 -11.84 23.49 -29.76
N MET A 65 -13.11 23.71 -30.14
CA MET A 65 -14.00 22.63 -30.55
C MET A 65 -13.55 21.99 -31.87
N LEU A 66 -13.11 22.79 -32.86
CA LEU A 66 -12.56 22.28 -34.10
C LEU A 66 -11.26 21.49 -33.88
N ASN A 67 -10.37 21.95 -33.01
CA ASN A 67 -9.17 21.20 -32.62
C ASN A 67 -9.51 19.89 -31.92
N LEU A 68 -10.49 19.88 -31.02
CA LEU A 68 -10.96 18.66 -30.33
C LEU A 68 -11.64 17.69 -31.31
N ALA A 69 -12.37 18.20 -32.29
CA ALA A 69 -12.98 17.40 -33.35
C ALA A 69 -11.90 16.77 -34.23
N ASN A 70 -10.93 17.55 -34.71
CA ASN A 70 -9.78 17.05 -35.46
C ASN A 70 -8.94 16.04 -34.68
N TYR A 71 -8.77 16.25 -33.37
CA TYR A 71 -8.06 15.29 -32.51
C TYR A 71 -8.82 13.97 -32.36
N ARG A 72 -10.14 13.95 -32.41
CA ARG A 72 -10.95 12.73 -32.44
C ARG A 72 -10.90 11.99 -33.78
N TRP A 73 -10.75 12.69 -34.90
CA TRP A 73 -10.73 12.07 -36.23
C TRP A 73 -9.36 11.53 -36.63
N THR A 74 -8.28 11.99 -36.00
CA THR A 74 -6.92 11.51 -36.28
C THR A 74 -6.48 10.30 -35.43
N LYS A 75 -7.33 9.80 -34.53
CA LYS A 75 -7.13 8.54 -33.80
C LYS A 75 -8.02 7.43 -34.36
N GLU A 76 -7.83 7.05 -35.62
CA GLU A 76 -8.08 5.66 -35.98
C GLU A 76 -7.09 4.77 -35.24
N PRO A 77 -7.53 3.63 -34.64
CA PRO A 77 -6.62 2.68 -34.06
C PRO A 77 -5.73 2.15 -35.16
N GLN A 78 -4.46 2.54 -35.18
CA GLN A 78 -3.46 1.87 -36.02
C GLN A 78 -3.45 0.39 -35.59
N GLN A 79 -4.11 -0.45 -36.38
CA GLN A 79 -3.85 -1.87 -36.36
C GLN A 79 -2.36 -2.04 -36.72
N CYS A 80 -1.56 -2.44 -35.74
CA CYS A 80 -0.21 -2.90 -35.97
C CYS A 80 -0.26 -4.19 -36.81
N ASN A 81 -0.32 -4.05 -38.12
CA ASN A 81 0.02 -5.11 -39.06
C ASN A 81 1.53 -5.32 -38.97
N VAL A 82 1.97 -6.21 -38.10
CA VAL A 82 3.33 -6.75 -38.13
C VAL A 82 3.45 -7.64 -39.35
N GLN A 83 3.77 -7.03 -40.48
CA GLN A 83 4.20 -7.76 -41.68
C GLN A 83 5.60 -8.31 -41.40
N MET A 84 5.67 -9.58 -41.02
CA MET A 84 6.94 -10.32 -40.97
C MET A 84 7.53 -10.34 -42.37
N ARG A 85 8.51 -9.48 -42.65
CA ARG A 85 9.42 -9.64 -43.77
C ARG A 85 10.33 -10.81 -43.47
N SER A 86 10.04 -11.96 -44.03
CA SER A 86 10.95 -13.08 -44.12
C SER A 86 12.08 -12.74 -45.09
N THR A 87 13.23 -12.37 -44.57
CA THR A 87 14.47 -12.45 -45.33
C THR A 87 15.02 -13.86 -45.17
N PRO A 88 15.36 -14.58 -46.28
CA PRO A 88 15.99 -15.89 -46.18
C PRO A 88 17.45 -15.71 -45.79
N TYR A 89 17.79 -16.05 -44.54
CA TYR A 89 19.19 -16.20 -44.15
C TYR A 89 19.59 -17.66 -44.41
N GLN A 90 20.38 -17.84 -45.48
CA GLN A 90 20.98 -19.11 -45.87
C GLN A 90 22.25 -19.33 -45.07
N GLY A 91 22.31 -20.46 -44.36
CA GLY A 91 23.55 -21.14 -43.99
C GLY A 91 24.03 -21.03 -42.54
N ARG A 92 23.67 -21.99 -41.70
CA ARG A 92 24.57 -22.99 -41.13
C ARG A 92 23.77 -23.95 -40.24
N SER A 93 23.81 -25.21 -40.64
CA SER A 93 23.33 -26.37 -39.88
C SER A 93 24.03 -26.51 -38.53
N ASP A 94 23.31 -27.16 -37.63
CA ASP A 94 23.72 -27.73 -36.36
C ASP A 94 23.65 -26.85 -35.11
N MET A 95 22.45 -26.76 -34.57
CA MET A 95 22.12 -27.16 -33.18
C MET A 95 20.60 -27.14 -33.01
N ARG A 96 19.95 -28.26 -33.37
CA ARG A 96 18.61 -28.54 -32.86
C ARG A 96 18.74 -28.75 -31.35
N PHE A 97 18.69 -27.69 -30.58
CA PHE A 97 18.22 -27.81 -29.23
C PHE A 97 16.75 -28.25 -29.34
N LEU A 98 16.54 -29.55 -29.23
CA LEU A 98 15.26 -30.13 -28.92
C LEU A 98 14.79 -29.48 -27.60
N TYR A 99 14.05 -28.37 -27.73
CA TYR A 99 13.22 -27.87 -26.66
C TYR A 99 12.10 -28.91 -26.49
N ARG A 100 12.42 -30.00 -25.79
CA ARG A 100 11.38 -30.78 -25.11
C ARG A 100 10.77 -29.76 -24.14
N PRO A 101 9.47 -29.45 -24.24
CA PRO A 101 8.79 -28.84 -23.10
C PRO A 101 8.81 -29.96 -22.04
N SER A 102 9.84 -29.98 -21.19
CA SER A 102 9.71 -30.62 -19.90
C SER A 102 8.44 -29.97 -19.32
N LEU A 103 7.57 -30.79 -18.75
CA LEU A 103 6.49 -30.36 -17.88
C LEU A 103 7.15 -29.60 -16.70
N ALA A 104 7.66 -28.44 -16.99
CA ALA A 104 8.28 -27.57 -15.99
C ALA A 104 7.18 -27.28 -14.96
N LYS A 105 7.33 -27.85 -13.78
CA LYS A 105 6.41 -27.69 -12.67
C LYS A 105 6.12 -26.19 -12.55
N LYS A 106 4.86 -25.82 -12.78
CA LYS A 106 4.43 -24.40 -12.73
C LYS A 106 4.80 -23.83 -11.37
N ARG A 107 5.41 -22.65 -11.35
CA ARG A 107 5.82 -21.99 -10.10
C ARG A 107 4.59 -21.72 -9.23
N GLN A 108 4.75 -21.93 -7.93
CA GLN A 108 3.75 -21.57 -6.93
C GLN A 108 3.91 -20.09 -6.59
N LEU A 109 2.86 -19.31 -6.82
CA LEU A 109 2.85 -17.89 -6.53
C LEU A 109 1.85 -17.62 -5.42
N VAL A 110 2.28 -16.87 -4.40
CA VAL A 110 1.43 -16.56 -3.25
C VAL A 110 1.47 -15.05 -3.00
N TYR A 111 0.29 -14.44 -2.94
CA TYR A 111 0.13 -13.09 -2.45
C TYR A 111 -0.45 -13.08 -1.04
N VAL A 112 0.29 -12.54 -0.08
CA VAL A 112 -0.24 -12.28 1.27
C VAL A 112 -0.94 -10.92 1.24
N LEU A 113 -2.26 -10.97 1.02
CA LEU A 113 -3.16 -9.82 1.08
C LEU A 113 -3.43 -9.47 2.54
N THR A 114 -3.22 -8.22 2.91
CA THR A 114 -3.43 -7.78 4.29
C THR A 114 -3.44 -6.25 4.39
N THR A 115 -3.57 -5.72 5.60
CA THR A 115 -3.48 -4.29 5.88
C THR A 115 -2.37 -3.98 6.88
N TRP A 116 -1.98 -2.69 6.95
CA TRP A 116 -1.03 -2.24 7.98
C TRP A 116 -1.54 -2.57 9.38
N ARG A 117 -0.66 -3.06 10.23
CA ARG A 117 -0.89 -3.36 11.65
C ARG A 117 -1.73 -4.61 11.93
N SER A 118 -1.93 -5.46 10.95
CA SER A 118 -2.60 -6.76 11.08
C SER A 118 -1.71 -7.89 11.64
N GLY A 119 -0.43 -7.62 11.95
CA GLY A 119 0.55 -8.65 12.32
C GLY A 119 1.30 -9.24 11.12
N SER A 120 1.11 -8.64 9.95
CA SER A 120 1.62 -9.14 8.67
C SER A 120 3.13 -9.23 8.55
N SER A 121 3.91 -8.46 9.33
CA SER A 121 5.37 -8.59 9.32
C SER A 121 5.81 -9.91 9.97
N PHE A 122 5.21 -10.29 11.10
CA PHE A 122 5.44 -11.61 11.70
C PHE A 122 4.98 -12.74 10.76
N PHE A 123 3.75 -12.62 10.22
CA PHE A 123 3.23 -13.61 9.27
C PHE A 123 4.11 -13.76 8.04
N GLY A 124 4.68 -12.67 7.52
CA GLY A 124 5.62 -12.69 6.40
C GLY A 124 6.93 -13.42 6.75
N GLU A 125 7.40 -13.31 8.00
CA GLU A 125 8.60 -14.02 8.43
C GLU A 125 8.43 -15.54 8.36
N LEU A 126 7.23 -16.09 8.53
CA LEU A 126 6.99 -17.52 8.36
C LEU A 126 7.39 -18.00 6.94
N PHE A 127 7.22 -17.17 5.92
CA PHE A 127 7.67 -17.43 4.55
C PHE A 127 9.12 -17.02 4.30
N ASN A 128 9.55 -15.89 4.88
CA ASN A 128 10.89 -15.35 4.72
C ASN A 128 11.97 -16.28 5.29
N GLN A 129 11.61 -17.09 6.29
CA GLN A 129 12.51 -18.06 6.90
C GLN A 129 12.61 -19.38 6.13
N HIS A 130 11.70 -19.64 5.18
CA HIS A 130 11.69 -20.89 4.44
C HIS A 130 12.77 -20.89 3.33
N PRO A 131 13.68 -21.89 3.28
CA PRO A 131 14.81 -21.89 2.37
C PRO A 131 14.42 -21.99 0.88
N GLU A 132 13.26 -22.60 0.57
CA GLU A 132 12.77 -22.80 -0.79
C GLU A 132 11.82 -21.68 -1.27
N VAL A 133 11.63 -20.63 -0.47
CA VAL A 133 10.73 -19.51 -0.79
C VAL A 133 11.53 -18.26 -1.13
N PHE A 134 11.26 -17.68 -2.30
CA PHE A 134 11.67 -16.34 -2.63
C PHE A 134 10.64 -15.37 -2.06
N PHE A 135 11.00 -14.67 -1.01
CA PHE A 135 10.10 -13.75 -0.31
C PHE A 135 10.40 -12.29 -0.65
N LEU A 136 9.35 -11.50 -0.91
CA LEU A 136 9.45 -10.04 -1.07
C LEU A 136 8.54 -9.30 -0.09
N TYR A 137 9.15 -8.39 0.66
CA TYR A 137 8.50 -7.55 1.65
C TYR A 137 8.01 -6.22 1.03
N GLU A 138 6.70 -6.03 0.93
CA GLU A 138 6.00 -4.77 0.57
C GLU A 138 6.54 -4.00 -0.65
N PRO A 139 6.79 -4.63 -1.80
CA PRO A 139 7.40 -3.95 -2.95
C PRO A 139 6.57 -2.77 -3.47
N MET A 140 5.24 -2.77 -3.32
CA MET A 140 4.36 -1.67 -3.74
C MET A 140 4.57 -0.38 -2.95
N TRP A 141 5.42 -0.36 -1.92
CA TRP A 141 5.81 0.86 -1.22
C TRP A 141 6.37 1.92 -2.19
N HIS A 142 7.15 1.50 -3.19
CA HIS A 142 7.75 2.39 -4.18
C HIS A 142 6.70 3.14 -5.01
N ILE A 143 5.60 2.49 -5.39
CA ILE A 143 4.46 3.11 -6.08
C ILE A 143 3.86 4.22 -5.21
N TRP A 144 3.55 3.89 -3.95
CA TRP A 144 2.89 4.80 -3.02
C TRP A 144 3.74 6.02 -2.67
N GLN A 145 5.07 5.85 -2.61
CA GLN A 145 5.99 6.97 -2.39
C GLN A 145 6.13 7.84 -3.63
N LYS A 146 6.31 7.23 -4.80
CA LYS A 146 6.53 7.98 -6.06
C LYS A 146 5.29 8.75 -6.49
N LEU A 147 4.11 8.17 -6.32
CA LEU A 147 2.84 8.74 -6.76
C LEU A 147 2.09 9.46 -5.61
N TYR A 148 2.77 9.77 -4.51
CA TYR A 148 2.21 10.64 -3.47
C TYR A 148 2.00 12.06 -4.06
N PRO A 149 0.84 12.72 -3.84
CA PRO A 149 -0.21 12.46 -2.85
C PRO A 149 -1.45 11.71 -3.41
N GLY A 150 -1.32 10.86 -4.43
CA GLY A 150 -2.42 10.07 -4.98
C GLY A 150 -3.22 9.32 -3.92
N ASP A 151 -4.49 9.00 -4.22
CA ASP A 151 -5.32 8.19 -3.36
C ASP A 151 -5.02 6.69 -3.51
N ALA A 152 -5.29 5.92 -2.46
CA ALA A 152 -4.94 4.51 -2.41
C ALA A 152 -5.65 3.64 -3.45
N VAL A 153 -6.87 3.99 -3.85
CA VAL A 153 -7.68 3.21 -4.81
C VAL A 153 -7.19 3.42 -6.23
N SER A 154 -6.81 4.65 -6.61
CA SER A 154 -6.26 4.94 -7.94
C SER A 154 -4.92 4.24 -8.20
N LEU A 155 -4.18 3.88 -7.14
CA LEU A 155 -2.89 3.18 -7.25
C LEU A 155 -3.02 1.66 -7.44
N GLN A 156 -4.23 1.09 -7.37
CA GLN A 156 -4.42 -0.37 -7.38
C GLN A 156 -4.01 -1.00 -8.73
N GLY A 157 -4.24 -0.33 -9.85
CA GLY A 157 -3.80 -0.80 -11.17
C GLY A 157 -2.27 -0.92 -11.25
N ALA A 158 -1.55 0.12 -10.85
CA ALA A 158 -0.07 0.09 -10.80
C ALA A 158 0.47 -0.98 -9.86
N ALA A 159 -0.21 -1.23 -8.72
CA ALA A 159 0.17 -2.31 -7.80
C ALA A 159 0.00 -3.69 -8.42
N ARG A 160 -1.10 -3.93 -9.14
CA ARG A 160 -1.33 -5.17 -9.91
C ARG A 160 -0.26 -5.37 -10.98
N ASP A 161 0.06 -4.33 -11.75
CA ASP A 161 1.02 -4.43 -12.85
C ASP A 161 2.44 -4.68 -12.34
N MET A 162 2.82 -4.05 -11.22
CA MET A 162 4.08 -4.36 -10.53
C MET A 162 4.11 -5.83 -10.06
N LEU A 163 3.03 -6.35 -9.46
CA LEU A 163 2.96 -7.76 -9.06
C LEU A 163 3.11 -8.70 -10.26
N SER A 164 2.52 -8.34 -11.42
CA SER A 164 2.67 -9.10 -12.66
C SER A 164 4.14 -9.26 -13.07
N SER A 165 4.93 -8.18 -13.03
CA SER A 165 6.36 -8.22 -13.31
C SER A 165 7.13 -9.03 -12.27
N LEU A 166 6.89 -8.79 -10.98
CA LEU A 166 7.62 -9.44 -9.89
C LEU A 166 7.40 -10.95 -9.86
N TYR A 167 6.18 -11.46 -10.17
CA TYR A 167 5.92 -12.89 -10.26
C TYR A 167 6.57 -13.56 -11.47
N ARG A 168 7.02 -12.78 -12.45
CA ARG A 168 7.87 -13.23 -13.57
C ARG A 168 9.36 -13.06 -13.30
N CYS A 169 9.72 -12.65 -12.06
CA CYS A 169 11.09 -12.27 -11.68
C CYS A 169 11.64 -11.09 -12.49
N ASP A 170 10.79 -10.23 -13.02
CA ASP A 170 11.19 -8.97 -13.65
C ASP A 170 11.18 -7.85 -12.59
N LEU A 171 12.35 -7.58 -12.02
CA LEU A 171 12.54 -6.51 -11.02
C LEU A 171 12.88 -5.18 -11.67
N SER A 172 13.06 -5.13 -13.00
CA SER A 172 13.31 -3.88 -13.73
C SER A 172 12.16 -2.87 -13.54
N VAL A 173 10.95 -3.36 -13.23
CA VAL A 173 9.76 -2.56 -12.89
C VAL A 173 10.03 -1.51 -11.80
N PHE A 174 10.97 -1.75 -10.88
CA PHE A 174 11.33 -0.77 -9.85
C PHE A 174 11.96 0.50 -10.44
N GLN A 175 12.61 0.43 -11.60
CA GLN A 175 13.22 1.59 -12.25
C GLN A 175 12.16 2.65 -12.65
N LEU A 176 10.92 2.23 -12.92
CA LEU A 176 9.80 3.13 -13.22
C LEU A 176 9.47 4.07 -12.05
N TYR A 177 9.79 3.65 -10.84
CA TYR A 177 9.53 4.40 -9.59
C TYR A 177 10.78 5.09 -9.04
N ASN A 178 11.87 5.10 -9.81
CA ASN A 178 13.08 5.83 -9.45
C ASN A 178 12.91 7.36 -9.61
N SER A 179 13.76 8.13 -8.95
CA SER A 179 13.81 9.57 -9.16
C SER A 179 14.48 9.89 -10.50
N PRO A 180 14.02 10.92 -11.22
CA PRO A 180 14.71 11.37 -12.44
C PRO A 180 16.18 11.68 -12.14
N GLY A 181 17.10 11.13 -12.93
CA GLY A 181 18.55 11.27 -12.71
C GLY A 181 19.09 10.52 -11.49
N GLY A 182 18.27 9.72 -10.80
CA GLY A 182 18.69 8.88 -9.69
C GLY A 182 19.61 7.73 -10.12
N LYS A 183 20.45 7.25 -9.19
CA LYS A 183 21.24 6.03 -9.40
C LYS A 183 20.29 4.85 -9.65
N ASN A 184 20.74 3.86 -10.41
CA ASN A 184 19.99 2.63 -10.62
C ASN A 184 19.63 1.98 -9.28
N PHE A 185 18.44 1.38 -9.22
CA PHE A 185 18.04 0.58 -8.05
C PHE A 185 18.99 -0.58 -7.85
N THR A 186 19.30 -0.84 -6.59
CA THR A 186 20.08 -2.00 -6.16
C THR A 186 19.23 -2.85 -5.22
N SER A 187 19.68 -4.07 -4.92
CA SER A 187 19.03 -4.97 -3.97
C SER A 187 18.77 -4.31 -2.61
N LEU A 188 19.72 -3.52 -2.10
CA LEU A 188 19.57 -2.79 -0.83
C LEU A 188 18.74 -1.50 -0.95
N GLY A 189 18.48 -1.02 -2.17
CA GLY A 189 17.61 0.12 -2.43
C GLY A 189 16.11 -0.21 -2.35
N LEU A 190 15.75 -1.49 -2.31
CA LEU A 190 14.37 -1.91 -2.17
C LEU A 190 13.85 -1.61 -0.76
N PHE A 191 12.59 -1.19 -0.67
CA PHE A 191 11.95 -0.97 0.62
C PHE A 191 11.93 -2.27 1.45
N GLY A 192 12.41 -2.19 2.67
CA GLY A 192 12.50 -3.37 3.53
C GLY A 192 13.48 -4.43 3.01
N ALA A 193 14.52 -4.04 2.27
CA ALA A 193 15.54 -4.96 1.75
C ALA A 193 16.06 -5.91 2.83
N THR A 194 16.37 -5.38 4.02
CA THR A 194 16.87 -6.15 5.16
C THR A 194 15.82 -7.06 5.83
N LEU A 195 14.55 -6.95 5.42
CA LEU A 195 13.46 -7.86 5.81
C LEU A 195 13.26 -8.98 4.77
N ASN A 196 14.14 -9.08 3.77
CA ASN A 196 14.15 -10.14 2.78
C ASN A 196 15.43 -10.95 2.98
N LYS A 197 15.31 -12.09 3.60
CA LYS A 197 16.46 -12.95 3.94
C LYS A 197 17.28 -13.31 2.69
N VAL A 198 16.63 -13.48 1.55
CA VAL A 198 17.27 -13.76 0.26
C VAL A 198 18.29 -12.67 -0.10
N ILE A 199 18.00 -11.39 0.17
CA ILE A 199 18.91 -10.27 -0.12
C ILE A 199 20.13 -10.28 0.80
N CYS A 200 19.97 -10.79 2.03
CA CYS A 200 21.02 -10.84 3.05
C CYS A 200 21.80 -12.16 3.02
N SER A 201 21.51 -13.04 2.06
CA SER A 201 22.09 -14.38 1.93
C SER A 201 22.82 -14.56 0.60
N TYR A 202 23.70 -15.59 0.52
CA TYR A 202 24.39 -15.93 -0.71
C TYR A 202 23.39 -16.24 -1.85
N PRO A 203 23.61 -15.80 -3.09
CA PRO A 203 24.83 -15.16 -3.62
C PRO A 203 24.85 -13.62 -3.48
N LEU A 204 23.80 -13.00 -3.02
CA LEU A 204 23.68 -11.53 -2.92
C LEU A 204 24.52 -10.96 -1.78
N CYS A 205 24.61 -11.71 -0.69
CA CYS A 205 25.41 -11.38 0.50
C CYS A 205 25.76 -12.66 1.27
N SER A 206 26.89 -12.66 1.94
CA SER A 206 27.33 -13.79 2.78
C SER A 206 26.95 -13.64 4.26
N ALA A 207 26.08 -12.67 4.60
CA ALA A 207 25.77 -12.37 6.01
C ALA A 207 24.94 -13.47 6.70
N TYR A 208 24.07 -14.15 5.94
CA TYR A 208 23.19 -15.19 6.46
C TYR A 208 23.17 -16.42 5.54
N ARG A 209 22.83 -17.55 6.14
CA ARG A 209 22.54 -18.79 5.42
C ARG A 209 21.02 -18.93 5.24
N LYS A 210 20.57 -19.35 4.07
CA LYS A 210 19.14 -19.52 3.77
C LYS A 210 18.49 -20.67 4.54
N ASP A 211 19.27 -21.71 4.78
CA ASP A 211 18.85 -22.95 5.45
C ASP A 211 18.75 -22.84 6.98
N VAL A 212 19.31 -21.80 7.58
CA VAL A 212 19.27 -21.57 9.03
C VAL A 212 18.11 -20.65 9.37
N VAL A 213 17.10 -21.16 10.10
CA VAL A 213 15.96 -20.36 10.57
C VAL A 213 16.40 -19.39 11.66
N GLY A 214 16.09 -18.11 11.48
CA GLY A 214 16.45 -17.04 12.44
C GLY A 214 16.25 -15.64 11.87
N MET A 215 15.93 -14.70 12.74
CA MET A 215 15.70 -13.31 12.35
C MET A 215 16.96 -12.66 11.76
N VAL A 216 16.79 -11.93 10.67
CA VAL A 216 17.86 -11.13 10.08
C VAL A 216 18.06 -9.86 10.91
N ASP A 217 19.29 -9.60 11.34
CA ASP A 217 19.65 -8.32 11.96
C ASP A 217 19.82 -7.26 10.87
N ASP A 218 19.04 -6.20 10.96
CA ASP A 218 19.07 -5.07 10.03
C ASP A 218 20.47 -4.43 9.91
N LYS A 219 21.22 -4.34 11.02
CA LYS A 219 22.55 -3.74 11.03
C LYS A 219 23.59 -4.61 10.31
N VAL A 220 23.43 -5.93 10.40
CA VAL A 220 24.31 -6.89 9.71
C VAL A 220 24.00 -6.89 8.22
N CYS A 221 22.73 -7.00 7.84
CA CYS A 221 22.34 -7.01 6.43
C CYS A 221 22.64 -5.68 5.70
N LYS A 222 22.57 -4.54 6.37
CA LYS A 222 22.98 -3.24 5.80
C LYS A 222 24.45 -3.15 5.40
N LYS A 223 25.29 -4.05 5.88
CA LYS A 223 26.70 -4.16 5.47
C LYS A 223 26.90 -4.97 4.19
N CYS A 224 25.86 -5.61 3.69
CA CYS A 224 25.89 -6.33 2.41
C CYS A 224 26.25 -5.38 1.26
N PRO A 225 26.94 -5.87 0.22
CA PRO A 225 27.19 -5.07 -0.96
C PRO A 225 25.86 -4.82 -1.72
N PRO A 226 25.62 -3.59 -2.23
CA PRO A 226 24.47 -3.29 -3.04
C PRO A 226 24.58 -3.97 -4.41
N GLN A 227 23.87 -5.07 -4.62
CA GLN A 227 23.87 -5.84 -5.87
C GLN A 227 22.91 -5.23 -6.90
N SER A 228 23.15 -5.51 -8.18
CA SER A 228 22.23 -5.15 -9.26
C SER A 228 20.90 -5.89 -9.13
N LEU A 229 19.80 -5.29 -9.58
CA LEU A 229 18.50 -5.98 -9.63
C LEU A 229 18.55 -7.23 -10.51
N ARG A 230 19.38 -7.23 -11.57
CA ARG A 230 19.57 -8.39 -12.43
C ARG A 230 20.07 -9.63 -11.66
N LEU A 231 21.01 -9.45 -10.73
CA LEU A 231 21.46 -10.57 -9.91
C LEU A 231 20.34 -11.10 -8.99
N LEU A 232 19.47 -10.21 -8.51
CA LEU A 232 18.29 -10.59 -7.73
C LEU A 232 17.23 -11.28 -8.61
N GLU A 233 17.07 -10.89 -9.88
CA GLU A 233 16.23 -11.58 -10.87
C GLU A 233 16.74 -13.00 -11.14
N GLU A 234 18.04 -13.15 -11.39
CA GLU A 234 18.69 -14.45 -11.59
C GLU A 234 18.52 -15.35 -10.36
N GLU A 235 18.57 -14.77 -9.15
CA GLU A 235 18.30 -15.51 -7.92
C GLU A 235 16.81 -15.92 -7.82
N CYS A 236 15.88 -15.00 -8.11
CA CYS A 236 14.44 -15.24 -8.11
C CYS A 236 14.08 -16.43 -9.04
N LEU A 237 14.72 -16.51 -10.19
CA LEU A 237 14.47 -17.55 -11.20
C LEU A 237 14.78 -18.98 -10.69
N LYS A 238 15.60 -19.14 -9.67
CA LYS A 238 15.96 -20.43 -9.08
C LYS A 238 14.88 -21.02 -8.17
N TYR A 239 13.91 -20.22 -7.73
CA TYR A 239 12.89 -20.63 -6.80
C TYR A 239 11.62 -21.10 -7.50
N ASN A 240 11.04 -22.19 -7.00
CA ASN A 240 9.74 -22.68 -7.43
C ASN A 240 8.57 -21.99 -6.73
N THR A 241 8.81 -21.35 -5.60
CA THR A 241 7.79 -20.66 -4.80
C THR A 241 8.19 -19.21 -4.60
N ILE A 242 7.30 -18.28 -5.00
CA ILE A 242 7.46 -16.85 -4.80
C ILE A 242 6.32 -16.37 -3.89
N VAL A 243 6.66 -15.75 -2.79
CA VAL A 243 5.69 -15.15 -1.86
C VAL A 243 5.92 -13.65 -1.78
N ILE A 244 4.90 -12.88 -2.09
CA ILE A 244 4.94 -11.41 -1.95
C ILE A 244 3.94 -11.00 -0.87
N LYS A 245 4.42 -10.32 0.16
CA LYS A 245 3.58 -9.75 1.20
C LYS A 245 3.35 -8.28 0.92
N GLY A 246 2.07 -7.87 0.87
CA GLY A 246 1.72 -6.48 0.63
C GLY A 246 0.55 -6.00 1.47
N VAL A 247 0.64 -4.73 1.91
CA VAL A 247 -0.42 -4.04 2.65
C VAL A 247 -1.12 -2.97 1.80
N ARG A 248 -0.75 -2.89 0.52
CA ARG A 248 -1.13 -1.79 -0.40
C ARG A 248 -2.05 -2.21 -1.54
N VAL A 249 -2.34 -3.50 -1.67
CA VAL A 249 -3.51 -3.99 -2.41
C VAL A 249 -4.66 -4.07 -1.42
N LEU A 250 -5.73 -3.35 -1.69
CA LEU A 250 -6.81 -3.17 -0.73
C LEU A 250 -7.97 -4.14 -0.95
N ASP A 251 -8.10 -4.71 -2.16
CA ASP A 251 -9.22 -5.56 -2.57
C ASP A 251 -8.70 -6.72 -3.42
N VAL A 252 -9.14 -7.94 -3.11
CA VAL A 252 -8.76 -9.15 -3.87
C VAL A 252 -9.13 -9.06 -5.34
N ASN A 253 -10.21 -8.36 -5.68
CA ASN A 253 -10.68 -8.20 -7.06
C ASN A 253 -9.66 -7.48 -7.96
N VAL A 254 -8.74 -6.72 -7.38
CA VAL A 254 -7.61 -6.12 -8.12
C VAL A 254 -6.69 -7.18 -8.73
N LEU A 255 -6.63 -8.37 -8.11
CA LEU A 255 -5.75 -9.47 -8.53
C LEU A 255 -6.41 -10.38 -9.58
N ALA A 256 -7.69 -10.19 -9.89
CA ALA A 256 -8.42 -11.03 -10.84
C ALA A 256 -7.67 -11.24 -12.18
N PRO A 257 -7.15 -10.20 -12.87
CA PRO A 257 -6.42 -10.38 -14.12
C PRO A 257 -5.15 -11.23 -13.98
N LEU A 258 -4.48 -11.20 -12.81
CA LEU A 258 -3.32 -12.05 -12.55
C LEU A 258 -3.70 -13.51 -12.27
N MET A 259 -4.87 -13.71 -11.66
CA MET A 259 -5.38 -15.04 -11.32
C MET A 259 -6.05 -15.73 -12.52
N GLU A 260 -6.47 -14.97 -13.51
CA GLU A 260 -6.98 -15.43 -14.82
C GLU A 260 -5.86 -15.70 -15.82
N ASP A 261 -4.66 -15.14 -15.60
CA ASP A 261 -3.51 -15.37 -16.47
C ASP A 261 -3.05 -16.83 -16.40
N PRO A 262 -3.14 -17.61 -17.52
CA PRO A 262 -2.79 -19.01 -17.52
C PRO A 262 -1.29 -19.27 -17.26
N SER A 263 -0.42 -18.26 -17.42
CA SER A 263 1.01 -18.36 -17.12
C SER A 263 1.33 -18.24 -15.63
N LEU A 264 0.38 -17.76 -14.80
CA LEU A 264 0.55 -17.56 -13.38
C LEU A 264 -0.33 -18.55 -12.59
N ASP A 265 0.25 -19.21 -11.59
CA ASP A 265 -0.50 -20.01 -10.62
C ASP A 265 -0.53 -19.30 -9.27
N LEU A 266 -1.34 -18.23 -9.23
CA LEU A 266 -1.41 -17.33 -8.08
C LEU A 266 -2.47 -17.80 -7.08
N LYS A 267 -2.08 -17.91 -5.81
CA LYS A 267 -2.95 -18.08 -4.65
C LYS A 267 -2.89 -16.86 -3.76
N VAL A 268 -3.99 -16.57 -3.07
CA VAL A 268 -4.10 -15.45 -2.15
C VAL A 268 -4.33 -15.96 -0.74
N ILE A 269 -3.47 -15.54 0.19
CA ILE A 269 -3.68 -15.71 1.63
C ILE A 269 -4.07 -14.35 2.19
N HIS A 270 -5.30 -14.22 2.67
CA HIS A 270 -5.79 -12.97 3.23
C HIS A 270 -5.65 -13.00 4.75
N LEU A 271 -4.57 -12.40 5.25
CA LEU A 271 -4.38 -12.22 6.70
C LEU A 271 -5.22 -11.05 7.18
N VAL A 272 -6.17 -11.36 8.04
CA VAL A 272 -7.08 -10.41 8.70
C VAL A 272 -6.82 -10.38 10.21
N ARG A 273 -7.25 -9.31 10.86
CA ARG A 273 -7.15 -9.13 12.32
C ARG A 273 -8.34 -8.35 12.81
N ASP A 274 -8.69 -8.50 14.09
CA ASP A 274 -9.71 -7.68 14.74
C ASP A 274 -9.52 -6.19 14.37
N PRO A 275 -10.51 -5.56 13.71
CA PRO A 275 -10.38 -4.17 13.26
C PRO A 275 -10.08 -3.18 14.39
N ARG A 276 -10.54 -3.48 15.61
CA ARG A 276 -10.29 -2.66 16.81
C ARG A 276 -8.82 -2.75 17.22
N ALA A 277 -8.22 -3.94 17.11
CA ALA A 277 -6.80 -4.14 17.34
C ALA A 277 -5.94 -3.46 16.27
N VAL A 278 -6.38 -3.48 15.00
CA VAL A 278 -5.75 -2.75 13.89
C VAL A 278 -5.81 -1.25 14.16
N ALA A 279 -6.98 -0.70 14.49
CA ALA A 279 -7.18 0.73 14.79
C ALA A 279 -6.29 1.19 15.96
N ASN A 280 -6.28 0.45 17.08
CA ASN A 280 -5.42 0.72 18.23
C ASN A 280 -3.93 0.79 17.83
N SER A 281 -3.48 -0.17 17.03
CA SER A 281 -2.09 -0.20 16.58
C SER A 281 -1.77 0.92 15.58
N ARG A 282 -2.73 1.35 14.76
CA ARG A 282 -2.58 2.49 13.84
C ARG A 282 -2.48 3.80 14.60
N ILE A 283 -3.31 4.00 15.63
CA ILE A 283 -3.24 5.17 16.51
C ILE A 283 -1.87 5.24 17.20
N LYS A 284 -1.38 4.14 17.75
CA LYS A 284 -0.03 4.06 18.33
C LYS A 284 1.09 4.38 17.35
N SER A 285 0.90 4.08 16.07
CA SER A 285 1.88 4.29 15.00
C SER A 285 1.56 5.48 14.10
N ARG A 286 0.68 6.39 14.51
CA ARG A 286 0.11 7.47 13.69
C ARG A 286 1.13 8.34 12.97
N HIS A 287 2.22 8.67 13.62
CA HIS A 287 3.28 9.49 13.03
C HIS A 287 4.05 8.77 11.91
N GLY A 288 4.27 7.47 12.06
CA GLY A 288 4.92 6.63 11.03
C GLY A 288 3.99 6.22 9.88
N LEU A 289 2.68 6.46 10.00
CA LEU A 289 1.67 6.08 9.00
C LEU A 289 0.88 7.28 8.45
N ILE A 290 1.34 8.51 8.67
CA ILE A 290 0.54 9.69 8.32
C ILE A 290 0.27 9.78 6.82
N ARG A 291 1.27 9.51 5.98
CA ARG A 291 1.13 9.53 4.51
C ARG A 291 0.18 8.44 4.03
N GLU A 292 0.37 7.23 4.50
CA GLU A 292 -0.48 6.07 4.19
C GLU A 292 -1.91 6.30 4.64
N ASN A 293 -2.13 6.80 5.85
CA ASN A 293 -3.46 7.14 6.33
C ASN A 293 -4.14 8.19 5.44
N LEU A 294 -3.42 9.23 5.04
CA LEU A 294 -3.96 10.28 4.16
C LEU A 294 -4.32 9.73 2.78
N GLN A 295 -3.46 8.88 2.16
CA GLN A 295 -3.75 8.27 0.86
C GLN A 295 -4.98 7.35 0.94
N VAL A 296 -5.13 6.59 2.03
CA VAL A 296 -6.30 5.73 2.26
C VAL A 296 -7.56 6.57 2.47
N VAL A 297 -7.51 7.59 3.33
CA VAL A 297 -8.66 8.47 3.61
C VAL A 297 -9.14 9.23 2.38
N ARG A 298 -8.24 9.62 1.48
CA ARG A 298 -8.60 10.24 0.18
C ARG A 298 -9.42 9.34 -0.72
N SER A 299 -9.33 8.02 -0.53
CA SER A 299 -10.10 7.01 -1.28
C SER A 299 -11.52 6.82 -0.76
N ARG A 300 -11.97 7.59 0.22
CA ARG A 300 -13.35 7.51 0.71
C ARG A 300 -14.35 7.84 -0.39
N ASP A 301 -15.39 7.04 -0.48
CA ASP A 301 -16.54 7.37 -1.31
C ASP A 301 -17.26 8.59 -0.71
N PRO A 302 -17.40 9.71 -1.45
CA PRO A 302 -18.13 10.87 -0.97
C PRO A 302 -19.59 10.58 -0.60
N LYS A 303 -20.20 9.57 -1.22
CA LYS A 303 -21.60 9.16 -0.96
C LYS A 303 -21.75 8.35 0.33
N LEU A 304 -20.67 7.69 0.78
CA LEU A 304 -20.63 6.89 2.01
C LEU A 304 -20.08 7.67 3.21
N ARG A 305 -19.90 8.98 3.09
CA ARG A 305 -19.47 9.83 4.21
C ARG A 305 -20.46 9.69 5.34
N ARG A 306 -20.26 8.70 6.19
CA ARG A 306 -20.96 8.63 7.47
C ARG A 306 -20.50 9.81 8.31
N ILE A 307 -21.47 10.50 8.89
CA ILE A 307 -21.23 11.71 9.69
C ILE A 307 -20.28 11.31 10.82
N HIS A 308 -19.07 11.87 10.78
CA HIS A 308 -18.13 11.66 11.88
C HIS A 308 -18.65 12.44 13.10
N PHE A 309 -18.69 11.79 14.23
CA PHE A 309 -18.89 12.43 15.53
C PHE A 309 -17.66 13.27 15.92
N VAL A 310 -17.26 14.20 15.07
CA VAL A 310 -16.38 15.30 15.43
C VAL A 310 -17.30 16.50 15.49
N ASP A 311 -17.52 16.99 16.69
CA ASP A 311 -18.21 18.26 16.92
C ASP A 311 -17.62 19.34 16.01
N PRO A 312 -18.38 19.95 15.09
CA PRO A 312 -17.87 20.95 14.14
C PRO A 312 -17.22 22.18 14.83
N GLY A 313 -17.46 22.35 16.13
CA GLY A 313 -16.90 23.44 16.93
C GLY A 313 -15.55 23.16 17.60
N HIS A 314 -15.07 21.93 17.59
CA HIS A 314 -13.80 21.60 18.24
C HIS A 314 -12.63 21.89 17.30
N LYS A 315 -11.77 22.83 17.65
CA LYS A 315 -10.47 23.06 16.98
C LYS A 315 -9.65 21.78 17.14
N ILE A 316 -9.54 20.99 16.05
CA ILE A 316 -8.76 19.74 16.02
C ILE A 316 -7.30 20.09 16.32
N SER A 317 -6.79 19.65 17.45
CA SER A 317 -5.36 19.78 17.76
C SER A 317 -4.54 18.95 16.76
N LYS A 318 -3.24 19.24 16.58
CA LYS A 318 -2.37 18.43 15.70
C LYS A 318 -2.35 16.95 16.08
N LYS A 319 -2.55 16.63 17.36
CA LYS A 319 -2.61 15.26 17.89
C LYS A 319 -3.93 14.60 17.49
N ASP A 320 -5.04 15.31 17.62
CA ASP A 320 -6.37 14.79 17.31
C ASP A 320 -6.54 14.57 15.80
N GLY A 321 -5.91 15.41 14.95
CA GLY A 321 -5.91 15.25 13.50
C GLY A 321 -5.23 13.96 13.04
N ALA A 322 -4.14 13.54 13.66
CA ALA A 322 -3.44 12.31 13.31
C ALA A 322 -4.24 11.06 13.75
N ASP A 323 -4.91 11.11 14.89
CA ASP A 323 -5.80 10.04 15.38
C ASP A 323 -7.05 9.95 14.49
N TYR A 324 -7.63 11.07 14.11
CA TYR A 324 -8.72 11.17 13.15
C TYR A 324 -8.41 10.46 11.82
N HIS A 325 -7.25 10.71 11.23
CA HIS A 325 -6.84 10.03 9.98
C HIS A 325 -6.59 8.53 10.20
N SER A 326 -6.08 8.13 11.36
CA SER A 326 -5.84 6.72 11.69
C SER A 326 -7.14 5.92 11.81
N VAL A 327 -8.15 6.46 12.49
CA VAL A 327 -9.47 5.84 12.63
C VAL A 327 -10.25 5.96 11.32
N GLY A 328 -10.20 7.13 10.67
CA GLY A 328 -10.87 7.36 9.41
C GLY A 328 -10.40 6.48 8.26
N ALA A 329 -9.14 6.03 8.28
CA ALA A 329 -8.65 5.04 7.32
C ALA A 329 -9.32 3.67 7.48
N MET A 330 -9.82 3.35 8.69
CA MET A 330 -10.51 2.07 8.94
C MET A 330 -11.79 1.92 8.13
N GLU A 331 -12.48 3.02 7.83
CA GLU A 331 -13.68 2.98 6.99
C GLU A 331 -13.38 2.39 5.60
N VAL A 332 -12.35 2.90 4.93
CA VAL A 332 -11.91 2.38 3.62
C VAL A 332 -11.34 0.97 3.72
N ILE A 333 -10.52 0.72 4.73
CA ILE A 333 -9.90 -0.59 4.94
C ILE A 333 -10.99 -1.65 5.15
N CYS A 334 -11.98 -1.37 5.99
CA CYS A 334 -13.05 -2.33 6.30
C CYS A 334 -14.01 -2.53 5.13
N ASP A 335 -14.34 -1.49 4.36
CA ASP A 335 -15.10 -1.62 3.12
C ASP A 335 -14.39 -2.54 2.12
N ARG A 336 -13.09 -2.33 1.91
CA ARG A 336 -12.31 -3.15 0.97
C ARG A 336 -12.08 -4.57 1.47
N THR A 337 -11.85 -4.74 2.76
CA THR A 337 -11.82 -6.07 3.40
C THR A 337 -13.16 -6.79 3.20
N TYR A 338 -14.28 -6.13 3.48
CA TYR A 338 -15.60 -6.70 3.28
C TYR A 338 -15.84 -7.12 1.82
N ARG A 339 -15.47 -6.30 0.83
CA ARG A 339 -15.56 -6.65 -0.59
C ARG A 339 -14.78 -7.91 -0.91
N SER A 340 -13.54 -8.02 -0.43
CA SER A 340 -12.69 -9.20 -0.60
C SER A 340 -13.34 -10.46 0.01
N LEU A 341 -13.83 -10.34 1.26
CA LEU A 341 -14.48 -11.45 1.96
C LEU A 341 -15.78 -11.87 1.27
N ARG A 342 -16.59 -10.91 0.80
CA ARG A 342 -17.83 -11.20 0.06
C ARG A 342 -17.54 -11.94 -1.26
N THR A 343 -16.48 -11.53 -1.98
CA THR A 343 -16.03 -12.24 -3.18
C THR A 343 -15.57 -13.66 -2.85
N ALA A 344 -14.93 -13.86 -1.71
CA ALA A 344 -14.46 -15.18 -1.26
C ALA A 344 -15.59 -16.10 -0.79
N LEU A 345 -16.68 -15.57 -0.21
CA LEU A 345 -17.86 -16.35 0.17
C LEU A 345 -18.61 -16.93 -1.06
N ASN A 346 -18.60 -16.20 -2.16
CA ASN A 346 -19.19 -16.62 -3.45
C ASN A 346 -18.13 -16.49 -4.54
N PRO A 347 -17.12 -17.38 -4.55
CA PRO A 347 -15.94 -17.19 -5.36
C PRO A 347 -16.25 -17.35 -6.86
N PRO A 348 -15.87 -16.35 -7.68
CA PRO A 348 -15.86 -16.51 -9.13
C PRO A 348 -14.83 -17.59 -9.55
N ALA A 349 -14.91 -18.03 -10.79
CA ALA A 349 -14.07 -19.12 -11.30
C ALA A 349 -12.56 -18.89 -11.06
N TRP A 350 -12.09 -17.64 -11.24
CA TRP A 350 -10.69 -17.27 -11.06
C TRP A 350 -10.20 -17.36 -9.60
N LEU A 351 -11.11 -17.28 -8.59
CA LEU A 351 -10.77 -17.30 -7.16
C LEU A 351 -11.02 -18.67 -6.52
N LYS A 352 -11.85 -19.52 -7.14
CA LYS A 352 -12.27 -20.81 -6.58
C LYS A 352 -11.06 -21.70 -6.28
N GLY A 353 -10.91 -22.10 -5.01
CA GLY A 353 -9.78 -22.92 -4.53
C GLY A 353 -8.43 -22.19 -4.43
N LYS A 354 -8.39 -20.88 -4.71
CA LYS A 354 -7.16 -20.10 -4.70
C LYS A 354 -7.13 -19.00 -3.62
N TYR A 355 -8.04 -19.04 -2.65
CA TYR A 355 -8.12 -18.06 -1.57
C TYR A 355 -8.23 -18.75 -0.21
N LEU A 356 -7.46 -18.25 0.76
CA LEU A 356 -7.49 -18.69 2.15
C LEU A 356 -7.54 -17.45 3.06
N ALA A 357 -8.59 -17.34 3.89
CA ALA A 357 -8.64 -16.35 4.96
C ALA A 357 -7.96 -16.91 6.20
N VAL A 358 -7.11 -16.08 6.84
CA VAL A 358 -6.42 -16.44 8.10
C VAL A 358 -6.61 -15.28 9.08
N ARG A 359 -7.20 -15.54 10.23
CA ARG A 359 -7.25 -14.55 11.30
C ARG A 359 -5.95 -14.57 12.10
N TYR A 360 -5.45 -13.38 12.41
CA TYR A 360 -4.25 -13.22 13.26
C TYR A 360 -4.46 -13.88 14.63
N GLU A 361 -5.67 -13.80 15.16
CA GLU A 361 -6.05 -14.39 16.44
C GLU A 361 -5.92 -15.92 16.42
N ASP A 362 -6.35 -16.60 15.33
CA ASP A 362 -6.19 -18.04 15.17
C ASP A 362 -4.70 -18.45 15.05
N LEU A 363 -3.90 -17.60 14.39
CA LEU A 363 -2.45 -17.81 14.31
C LEU A 363 -1.79 -17.69 15.70
N VAL A 364 -2.26 -16.77 16.52
CA VAL A 364 -1.70 -16.55 17.87
C VAL A 364 -2.14 -17.65 18.83
N ASP A 365 -3.38 -18.12 18.72
CA ASP A 365 -3.94 -19.18 19.55
C ASP A 365 -3.28 -20.54 19.25
N ASN A 366 -3.13 -20.87 17.97
CA ASN A 366 -2.49 -22.11 17.55
C ASN A 366 -1.53 -21.92 16.37
N PRO A 367 -0.31 -21.42 16.63
CA PRO A 367 0.63 -21.02 15.58
C PRO A 367 1.07 -22.17 14.69
N VAL A 368 1.31 -23.38 15.22
CA VAL A 368 1.76 -24.53 14.43
C VAL A 368 0.63 -25.06 13.54
N LYS A 369 -0.57 -25.23 14.07
CA LYS A 369 -1.73 -25.66 13.26
C LYS A 369 -2.02 -24.69 12.14
N THR A 370 -2.04 -23.40 12.44
CA THR A 370 -2.31 -22.36 11.44
C THR A 370 -1.19 -22.32 10.39
N LEU A 371 0.07 -22.43 10.81
CA LEU A 371 1.20 -22.52 9.88
C LEU A 371 1.07 -23.71 8.92
N ARG A 372 0.77 -24.91 9.45
CA ARG A 372 0.60 -26.10 8.61
C ARG A 372 -0.52 -25.94 7.60
N ASN A 373 -1.66 -25.38 8.00
CA ASN A 373 -2.79 -25.12 7.09
C ASN A 373 -2.39 -24.14 5.98
N VAL A 374 -1.68 -23.07 6.33
CA VAL A 374 -1.19 -22.04 5.40
C VAL A 374 -0.20 -22.66 4.42
N TYR A 375 0.73 -23.47 4.89
CA TYR A 375 1.73 -24.13 4.03
C TYR A 375 1.10 -25.19 3.13
N GLN A 376 0.19 -26.00 3.64
CA GLN A 376 -0.59 -26.95 2.84
C GLN A 376 -1.34 -26.23 1.71
N PHE A 377 -2.00 -25.12 2.01
CA PHE A 377 -2.68 -24.31 1.00
C PHE A 377 -1.69 -23.75 -0.05
N ALA A 378 -0.52 -23.30 0.38
CA ALA A 378 0.52 -22.75 -0.48
C ALA A 378 1.36 -23.82 -1.20
N ASN A 379 1.12 -25.12 -0.96
CA ASN A 379 1.94 -26.25 -1.44
C ASN A 379 3.42 -26.12 -1.03
N ILE A 380 3.67 -25.65 0.19
CA ILE A 380 5.00 -25.51 0.81
C ILE A 380 5.14 -26.62 1.86
N SER A 381 6.32 -27.23 1.97
CA SER A 381 6.61 -28.20 3.02
C SER A 381 6.83 -27.49 4.36
N ALA A 382 6.22 -27.97 5.42
CA ALA A 382 6.52 -27.52 6.76
C ALA A 382 7.75 -28.26 7.32
N ASN A 383 8.64 -27.56 8.03
CA ASN A 383 9.72 -28.15 8.79
C ASN A 383 9.65 -27.77 10.29
N LEU A 384 10.26 -28.57 11.15
CA LEU A 384 10.21 -28.39 12.60
C LEU A 384 10.87 -27.08 13.06
N ASP A 385 11.88 -26.61 12.35
CA ASP A 385 12.57 -25.36 12.72
C ASP A 385 11.66 -24.14 12.54
N ILE A 386 10.87 -24.11 11.45
CA ILE A 386 9.91 -23.03 11.20
C ILE A 386 8.72 -23.11 12.16
N GLU A 387 8.28 -24.32 12.52
CA GLU A 387 7.24 -24.52 13.53
C GLU A 387 7.72 -24.01 14.90
N SER A 388 8.93 -24.36 15.28
CA SER A 388 9.58 -23.88 16.50
C SER A 388 9.76 -22.35 16.48
N PHE A 389 10.14 -21.79 15.32
CA PHE A 389 10.21 -20.35 15.12
C PHE A 389 8.86 -19.66 15.31
N ALA A 390 7.79 -20.21 14.75
CA ALA A 390 6.42 -19.66 14.90
C ALA A 390 6.00 -19.63 16.38
N LEU A 391 6.24 -20.71 17.13
CA LEU A 391 5.99 -20.79 18.56
C LEU A 391 6.78 -19.75 19.35
N ASN A 392 8.08 -19.67 19.12
CA ASN A 392 8.95 -18.72 19.81
C ASN A 392 8.57 -17.27 19.57
N MET A 393 8.13 -16.94 18.34
CA MET A 393 7.71 -15.59 17.98
C MET A 393 6.37 -15.17 18.61
N THR A 394 5.50 -16.12 18.93
CA THR A 394 4.19 -15.85 19.59
C THR A 394 4.26 -15.83 21.11
N ASN A 395 5.19 -16.61 21.72
CA ASN A 395 5.31 -16.80 23.17
C ASN A 395 6.41 -15.97 23.80
N GLY A 396 7.01 -15.02 23.08
CA GLY A 396 8.09 -14.20 23.61
C GLY A 396 7.63 -13.29 24.76
N THR A 397 8.52 -13.10 25.74
CA THR A 397 8.28 -12.22 26.92
C THR A 397 8.59 -10.75 26.63
N SER A 398 9.25 -10.46 25.51
CA SER A 398 9.67 -9.09 25.14
C SER A 398 8.47 -8.23 24.75
N SER A 399 8.24 -7.15 25.49
CA SER A 399 7.33 -6.08 25.13
C SER A 399 8.08 -5.02 24.30
N SER A 400 8.39 -5.32 23.02
CA SER A 400 8.96 -4.29 22.15
C SER A 400 7.96 -3.15 21.96
N SER A 401 8.25 -2.00 22.56
CA SER A 401 7.46 -0.77 22.39
C SER A 401 7.70 -0.08 21.04
N LYS A 402 8.72 -0.52 20.28
CA LYS A 402 9.10 0.10 19.01
C LYS A 402 8.16 -0.35 17.88
N PRO A 403 7.45 0.59 17.22
CA PRO A 403 6.63 0.26 16.06
C PRO A 403 7.49 -0.28 14.91
N PHE A 404 6.90 -1.17 14.10
CA PHE A 404 7.50 -1.76 12.88
C PHE A 404 8.65 -2.75 13.09
N ILE A 405 9.06 -3.04 14.34
CA ILE A 405 10.06 -4.07 14.61
C ILE A 405 9.35 -5.42 14.82
N VAL A 406 9.82 -6.44 14.11
CA VAL A 406 9.42 -7.83 14.32
C VAL A 406 10.32 -8.42 15.42
N SER A 407 9.72 -8.89 16.48
CA SER A 407 10.41 -9.56 17.60
C SER A 407 9.46 -10.53 18.28
N ALA A 408 9.99 -11.54 18.89
CA ALA A 408 9.24 -12.44 19.76
C ALA A 408 8.53 -11.61 20.85
N ARG A 409 7.22 -11.82 21.02
CA ARG A 409 6.38 -11.08 21.99
C ARG A 409 5.23 -11.94 22.47
N ASN A 410 4.60 -11.54 23.55
CA ASN A 410 3.30 -12.08 23.91
C ASN A 410 2.24 -11.62 22.89
N ALA A 411 1.97 -12.48 21.91
CA ALA A 411 1.08 -12.14 20.79
C ALA A 411 -0.38 -12.11 21.21
N THR A 412 -0.79 -12.91 22.20
CA THR A 412 -2.14 -12.90 22.78
C THR A 412 -2.45 -11.57 23.45
N GLN A 413 -1.50 -11.05 24.24
CA GLN A 413 -1.63 -9.72 24.83
C GLN A 413 -1.71 -8.64 23.76
N ALA A 414 -0.93 -8.77 22.70
CA ALA A 414 -0.96 -7.81 21.59
C ALA A 414 -2.29 -7.85 20.81
N ALA A 415 -2.92 -9.04 20.69
CA ALA A 415 -4.22 -9.21 20.04
C ALA A 415 -5.36 -8.53 20.83
N SER A 416 -5.34 -8.62 22.15
CA SER A 416 -6.39 -8.11 23.05
C SER A 416 -6.16 -6.69 23.59
N ALA A 417 -4.97 -6.09 23.38
CA ALA A 417 -4.58 -4.81 23.97
C ALA A 417 -5.53 -3.62 23.67
N TRP A 418 -6.30 -3.68 22.58
CA TRP A 418 -7.29 -2.66 22.25
C TRP A 418 -8.40 -2.55 23.29
N ARG A 419 -8.73 -3.65 23.98
CA ARG A 419 -9.82 -3.78 24.95
C ARG A 419 -9.64 -2.86 26.17
N THR A 420 -8.39 -2.57 26.53
CA THR A 420 -8.04 -1.71 27.67
C THR A 420 -7.55 -0.32 27.26
N VAL A 421 -7.22 -0.10 25.97
CA VAL A 421 -6.59 1.14 25.49
C VAL A 421 -7.56 2.06 24.78
N LEU A 422 -8.44 1.52 23.91
CA LEU A 422 -9.40 2.32 23.16
C LEU A 422 -10.54 2.80 24.05
N SER A 423 -11.01 4.03 23.82
CA SER A 423 -12.27 4.50 24.42
C SER A 423 -13.45 3.77 23.80
N ILE A 424 -14.57 3.72 24.53
CA ILE A 424 -15.80 3.08 24.01
C ILE A 424 -16.28 3.77 22.73
N GLN A 425 -16.11 5.09 22.60
CA GLN A 425 -16.45 5.83 21.39
C GLN A 425 -15.60 5.40 20.19
N GLN A 426 -14.28 5.26 20.38
CA GLN A 426 -13.39 4.75 19.33
C GLN A 426 -13.74 3.31 18.95
N ILE A 427 -14.05 2.45 19.90
CA ILE A 427 -14.48 1.08 19.67
C ILE A 427 -15.75 1.08 18.80
N LYS A 428 -16.79 1.82 19.22
CA LYS A 428 -18.05 1.90 18.49
C LYS A 428 -17.91 2.45 17.07
N GLN A 429 -17.08 3.45 16.89
CA GLN A 429 -16.80 4.01 15.56
C GLN A 429 -16.14 2.97 14.64
N VAL A 430 -15.16 2.20 15.14
CA VAL A 430 -14.52 1.13 14.37
C VAL A 430 -15.51 0.00 14.08
N GLU A 431 -16.31 -0.40 15.06
CA GLU A 431 -17.35 -1.41 14.88
C GLU A 431 -18.38 -1.01 13.82
N GLU A 432 -18.78 0.26 13.78
CA GLU A 432 -19.68 0.79 12.76
C GLU A 432 -19.08 0.71 11.36
N TYR A 433 -17.82 1.13 11.19
CA TYR A 433 -17.13 1.05 9.90
C TYR A 433 -16.93 -0.37 9.41
N CYS A 434 -16.72 -1.30 10.35
CA CYS A 434 -16.23 -2.65 10.06
C CYS A 434 -17.29 -3.75 10.24
N HIS A 435 -18.54 -3.41 10.60
CA HIS A 435 -19.54 -4.38 11.05
C HIS A 435 -19.75 -5.54 10.07
N HIS A 436 -19.77 -5.26 8.74
CA HIS A 436 -19.95 -6.30 7.73
C HIS A 436 -18.75 -7.27 7.67
N ALA A 437 -17.53 -6.76 7.72
CA ALA A 437 -16.34 -7.59 7.77
C ALA A 437 -16.25 -8.39 9.08
N MET A 438 -16.57 -7.76 10.21
CA MET A 438 -16.61 -8.40 11.52
C MET A 438 -17.61 -9.55 11.56
N ALA A 439 -18.82 -9.36 11.01
CA ALA A 439 -19.85 -10.38 10.96
C ALA A 439 -19.49 -11.62 10.14
N ILE A 440 -18.64 -11.47 9.10
CA ILE A 440 -18.11 -12.60 8.32
C ILE A 440 -17.00 -13.31 9.09
N LEU A 441 -16.12 -12.53 9.73
CA LEU A 441 -14.92 -13.03 10.39
C LEU A 441 -15.17 -13.53 11.82
N GLY A 442 -16.39 -13.38 12.36
CA GLY A 442 -16.75 -13.83 13.69
C GLY A 442 -16.24 -12.94 14.81
N TYR A 443 -16.06 -11.62 14.58
CA TYR A 443 -15.74 -10.66 15.63
C TYR A 443 -17.03 -10.07 16.21
N GLU A 444 -17.27 -10.27 17.50
CA GLU A 444 -18.46 -9.77 18.19
C GLU A 444 -18.32 -8.30 18.58
N HIS A 445 -19.45 -7.58 18.55
CA HIS A 445 -19.53 -6.20 19.02
C HIS A 445 -19.58 -6.13 20.54
N VAL A 446 -18.98 -5.12 21.15
CA VAL A 446 -19.11 -4.85 22.57
C VAL A 446 -20.28 -3.88 22.84
N ARG A 447 -20.98 -4.06 23.94
CA ARG A 447 -22.11 -3.20 24.32
C ARG A 447 -21.68 -2.04 25.21
N THR A 448 -20.81 -2.33 26.18
CA THR A 448 -20.34 -1.38 27.20
C THR A 448 -18.84 -1.38 27.34
N ALA A 449 -18.29 -0.33 27.96
CA ALA A 449 -16.87 -0.23 28.30
C ALA A 449 -16.41 -1.33 29.27
N GLY A 450 -17.30 -1.79 30.16
CA GLY A 450 -17.03 -2.92 31.06
C GLY A 450 -16.86 -4.21 30.30
N GLU A 451 -17.76 -4.52 29.36
CA GLU A 451 -17.66 -5.70 28.50
C GLU A 451 -16.40 -5.68 27.65
N ALA A 452 -15.99 -4.51 27.13
CA ALA A 452 -14.73 -4.39 26.41
C ALA A 452 -13.54 -4.81 27.27
N LYS A 453 -13.49 -4.42 28.55
CA LYS A 453 -12.40 -4.67 29.49
C LYS A 453 -12.39 -6.08 30.07
N ASP A 454 -13.52 -6.79 30.02
CA ASP A 454 -13.64 -8.16 30.55
C ASP A 454 -12.91 -9.17 29.66
N LEU A 455 -11.65 -9.43 29.94
CA LEU A 455 -10.80 -10.35 29.17
C LEU A 455 -11.23 -11.83 29.33
N SER A 456 -12.07 -12.17 30.29
CA SER A 456 -12.59 -13.54 30.45
C SER A 456 -13.61 -13.89 29.36
N LYS A 457 -14.27 -12.87 28.78
CA LYS A 457 -15.23 -13.05 27.70
C LYS A 457 -14.54 -13.05 26.34
N SER A 458 -14.66 -14.16 25.62
CA SER A 458 -14.27 -14.20 24.20
C SER A 458 -15.19 -13.28 23.37
N LEU A 459 -14.63 -12.52 22.47
CA LEU A 459 -15.32 -11.72 21.46
C LEU A 459 -15.05 -12.27 20.05
N LEU A 460 -14.71 -13.57 19.98
CA LEU A 460 -14.39 -14.28 18.77
C LEU A 460 -15.24 -15.54 18.66
N THR A 461 -15.94 -15.66 17.55
CA THR A 461 -16.75 -16.82 17.18
C THR A 461 -16.19 -17.47 15.90
N ALA A 462 -16.83 -18.53 15.42
CA ALA A 462 -16.42 -19.17 14.16
C ALA A 462 -16.52 -18.20 12.98
N SER A 463 -15.53 -18.22 12.11
CA SER A 463 -15.58 -17.51 10.83
C SER A 463 -16.53 -18.21 9.87
N LYS A 464 -17.13 -17.44 8.94
CA LYS A 464 -17.97 -17.98 7.85
C LYS A 464 -17.14 -18.40 6.62
N LEU A 465 -15.82 -18.22 6.65
CA LEU A 465 -14.85 -18.55 5.60
C LEU A 465 -13.95 -19.70 6.03
#